data_c2058203bcf500a8b4c565a2af10d826
#
_entry.id   c2058203bcf500a8b4c565a2af10d826
#
_cell.length_a   1.000
_cell.length_b   1.000
_cell.length_c   1.000
_cell.angle_alpha   90.00
_cell.angle_beta   90.00
_cell.angle_gamma   90.00
#
_symmetry.space_group_name_H-M   'P 1'
#
loop_
_entity.id
_entity.type
_entity.pdbx_description
1 polymer ?
#
loop_
_entity_poly.entity_id
_entity_poly.type
_entity_poly.pdbx_seq_one_letter_code
_entity_poly.pdbx_strand_id
1 'polypeptide(L)'
;KRHVVIAEGVGVELHPTDVTEEKLIILKDAGVTKISIGIQSFQEEYLKLLGREKTDHNKIFDALKKVQFETVSMDFIFALPGQTLETLKTDIEMAFNNGANHIAIYPFIDFTFTDRNFIKMTNRKKKKLLYEIVDYCNKKGYVRDSLWTFSKHGNSRYSSMTRENFLGFGCSATTLLENKFKINTFDIYEYQKRINENELPTSLTLNFSRRQRMVYYLFWTAYSLRVDSKDFKEFFGESLERCYGFELLVARLLGL
;
A
#
# COMPACT_ATOMS: atom_id res chain seq x y z
N LYS A 1 -13.58 -2.19 -18.23
CA LYS A 1 -12.66 -2.20 -19.40
C LYS A 1 -13.22 -1.49 -20.65
N ARG A 2 -14.54 -1.34 -20.82
CA ARG A 2 -15.11 -0.75 -22.05
C ARG A 2 -14.93 0.78 -22.18
N HIS A 3 -14.64 1.48 -21.08
CA HIS A 3 -14.64 2.93 -21.03
C HIS A 3 -13.35 3.57 -20.48
N VAL A 4 -12.37 2.76 -20.10
CA VAL A 4 -11.12 3.23 -19.49
C VAL A 4 -9.93 2.44 -20.08
N VAL A 5 -8.89 3.16 -20.48
CA VAL A 5 -7.60 2.57 -20.82
C VAL A 5 -6.83 2.33 -19.51
N ILE A 6 -6.49 1.09 -19.24
CA ILE A 6 -5.74 0.68 -18.05
C ILE A 6 -4.27 0.60 -18.42
N ALA A 7 -3.47 1.53 -17.94
CA ALA A 7 -2.05 1.61 -18.27
C ALA A 7 -1.18 0.66 -17.40
N GLU A 8 -1.48 0.54 -16.09
CA GLU A 8 -0.63 -0.17 -15.14
C GLU A 8 -1.25 -1.46 -14.54
N GLY A 9 -2.36 -1.91 -15.10
CA GLY A 9 -3.08 -3.09 -14.63
C GLY A 9 -4.10 -2.77 -13.54
N VAL A 10 -4.78 -3.82 -13.06
CA VAL A 10 -5.82 -3.76 -12.03
C VAL A 10 -5.28 -4.41 -10.77
N GLY A 11 -5.26 -3.65 -9.66
CA GLY A 11 -4.91 -4.16 -8.34
C GLY A 11 -6.17 -4.36 -7.48
N VAL A 12 -6.17 -5.42 -6.66
CA VAL A 12 -7.24 -5.72 -5.69
C VAL A 12 -6.63 -6.00 -4.34
N GLU A 13 -7.20 -5.37 -3.29
CA GLU A 13 -6.85 -5.64 -1.90
C GLU A 13 -7.82 -6.70 -1.34
N LEU A 14 -7.27 -7.71 -0.70
CA LEU A 14 -8.01 -8.87 -0.19
C LEU A 14 -7.82 -9.02 1.32
N HIS A 15 -8.93 -9.33 2.01
CA HIS A 15 -8.82 -9.89 3.35
C HIS A 15 -8.34 -11.35 3.25
N PRO A 16 -7.51 -11.86 4.17
CA PRO A 16 -6.99 -13.23 4.12
C PRO A 16 -8.06 -14.32 3.97
N THR A 17 -9.24 -14.14 4.58
CA THR A 17 -10.37 -15.08 4.48
C THR A 17 -11.00 -15.12 3.08
N ASP A 18 -10.74 -14.11 2.25
CA ASP A 18 -11.24 -14.03 0.88
C ASP A 18 -10.30 -14.66 -0.15
N VAL A 19 -9.11 -15.08 0.28
CA VAL A 19 -8.12 -15.72 -0.61
C VAL A 19 -8.46 -17.20 -0.75
N THR A 20 -9.37 -17.48 -1.68
CA THR A 20 -9.76 -18.84 -2.07
C THR A 20 -9.48 -19.06 -3.55
N GLU A 21 -9.22 -20.29 -3.95
CA GLU A 21 -8.96 -20.63 -5.36
C GLU A 21 -10.06 -20.10 -6.29
N GLU A 22 -11.32 -20.32 -5.93
CA GLU A 22 -12.47 -19.85 -6.70
C GLU A 22 -12.48 -18.34 -6.90
N LYS A 23 -12.30 -17.55 -5.82
CA LYS A 23 -12.28 -16.09 -5.90
C LYS A 23 -11.07 -15.58 -6.70
N LEU A 24 -9.90 -16.22 -6.54
CA LEU A 24 -8.71 -15.85 -7.30
C LEU A 24 -8.89 -16.11 -8.80
N ILE A 25 -9.54 -17.20 -9.20
CA ILE A 25 -9.87 -17.48 -10.61
C ILE A 25 -10.79 -16.38 -11.15
N ILE A 26 -11.86 -16.03 -10.44
CA ILE A 26 -12.79 -14.96 -10.84
C ILE A 26 -12.04 -13.63 -11.04
N LEU A 27 -11.15 -13.27 -10.12
CA LEU A 27 -10.35 -12.04 -10.21
C LEU A 27 -9.41 -12.08 -11.43
N LYS A 28 -8.75 -13.22 -11.65
CA LYS A 28 -7.85 -13.42 -12.80
C LYS A 28 -8.59 -13.27 -14.12
N ASP A 29 -9.74 -13.92 -14.25
CA ASP A 29 -10.60 -13.89 -15.46
C ASP A 29 -11.16 -12.47 -15.70
N ALA A 30 -11.43 -11.73 -14.63
CA ALA A 30 -11.79 -10.30 -14.70
C ALA A 30 -10.63 -9.40 -15.15
N GLY A 31 -9.40 -9.95 -15.24
CA GLY A 31 -8.19 -9.25 -15.68
C GLY A 31 -7.50 -8.46 -14.57
N VAL A 32 -7.64 -8.92 -13.34
CA VAL A 32 -6.78 -8.47 -12.23
C VAL A 32 -5.37 -9.02 -12.45
N THR A 33 -4.37 -8.16 -12.32
CA THR A 33 -2.96 -8.51 -12.50
C THR A 33 -2.18 -8.47 -11.19
N LYS A 34 -2.67 -7.69 -10.22
CA LYS A 34 -1.99 -7.46 -8.95
C LYS A 34 -2.96 -7.69 -7.80
N ILE A 35 -2.53 -8.41 -6.76
CA ILE A 35 -3.29 -8.58 -5.52
C ILE A 35 -2.44 -8.18 -4.31
N SER A 36 -3.07 -7.60 -3.30
CA SER A 36 -2.50 -7.37 -1.98
C SER A 36 -3.33 -8.06 -0.92
N ILE A 37 -2.69 -8.76 -0.01
CA ILE A 37 -3.34 -9.56 1.03
C ILE A 37 -2.95 -9.02 2.40
N GLY A 38 -3.92 -8.54 3.15
CA GLY A 38 -3.71 -7.97 4.49
C GLY A 38 -3.39 -9.01 5.56
N ILE A 39 -2.24 -9.67 5.48
CA ILE A 39 -1.79 -10.70 6.44
C ILE A 39 -1.57 -10.13 7.83
N GLN A 40 -0.93 -8.98 7.95
CA GLN A 40 -0.53 -8.25 9.15
C GLN A 40 0.59 -8.92 9.95
N SER A 41 0.53 -10.20 10.21
CA SER A 41 1.56 -11.10 10.76
C SER A 41 1.12 -12.54 10.57
N PHE A 42 2.06 -13.47 10.51
CA PHE A 42 1.78 -14.90 10.59
C PHE A 42 1.78 -15.40 12.05
N GLN A 43 2.19 -14.56 13.00
CA GLN A 43 2.23 -14.89 14.42
C GLN A 43 0.85 -14.68 15.06
N GLU A 44 0.29 -15.74 15.63
CA GLU A 44 -1.06 -15.73 16.20
C GLU A 44 -1.24 -14.69 17.32
N GLU A 45 -0.18 -14.47 18.11
CA GLU A 45 -0.20 -13.48 19.19
C GLU A 45 -0.44 -12.05 18.69
N TYR A 46 0.18 -11.66 17.55
CA TYR A 46 0.00 -10.33 16.97
C TYR A 46 -1.34 -10.20 16.26
N LEU A 47 -1.85 -11.25 15.64
CA LEU A 47 -3.21 -11.26 15.09
C LEU A 47 -4.27 -11.04 16.18
N LYS A 48 -4.16 -11.74 17.32
CA LYS A 48 -5.05 -11.54 18.48
C LYS A 48 -4.96 -10.11 19.02
N LEU A 49 -3.73 -9.55 19.11
CA LEU A 49 -3.50 -8.19 19.54
C LEU A 49 -4.19 -7.18 18.59
N LEU A 50 -4.20 -7.45 17.30
CA LEU A 50 -4.90 -6.64 16.29
C LEU A 50 -6.41 -6.90 16.26
N GLY A 51 -6.92 -7.88 17.02
CA GLY A 51 -8.33 -8.28 16.99
C GLY A 51 -8.71 -9.00 15.71
N ARG A 52 -7.75 -9.67 15.09
CA ARG A 52 -7.99 -10.48 13.90
C ARG A 52 -8.15 -11.95 14.28
N GLU A 53 -9.05 -12.62 13.56
CA GLU A 53 -9.22 -14.05 13.70
C GLU A 53 -8.03 -14.81 13.09
N LYS A 54 -7.82 -16.02 13.61
CA LYS A 54 -6.83 -16.94 13.06
C LYS A 54 -7.23 -17.36 11.65
N THR A 55 -6.34 -17.16 10.70
CA THR A 55 -6.54 -17.60 9.32
C THR A 55 -5.67 -18.82 9.03
N ASP A 56 -6.20 -19.77 8.28
CA ASP A 56 -5.43 -20.91 7.79
C ASP A 56 -4.54 -20.46 6.60
N HIS A 57 -3.32 -20.10 6.93
CA HIS A 57 -2.36 -19.59 5.94
C HIS A 57 -2.02 -20.63 4.87
N ASN A 58 -2.07 -21.95 5.18
CA ASN A 58 -1.79 -22.98 4.18
C ASN A 58 -2.79 -22.97 3.04
N LYS A 59 -4.07 -22.70 3.33
CA LYS A 59 -5.09 -22.54 2.27
C LYS A 59 -4.80 -21.38 1.36
N ILE A 60 -4.33 -20.24 1.92
CA ILE A 60 -3.89 -19.08 1.14
C ILE A 60 -2.73 -19.47 0.22
N PHE A 61 -1.69 -20.11 0.76
CA PHE A 61 -0.51 -20.51 0.01
C PHE A 61 -0.86 -21.50 -1.10
N ASP A 62 -1.73 -22.45 -0.84
CA ASP A 62 -2.17 -23.42 -1.85
C ASP A 62 -3.01 -22.78 -2.96
N ALA A 63 -3.88 -21.82 -2.62
CA ALA A 63 -4.62 -21.04 -3.62
C ALA A 63 -3.68 -20.21 -4.51
N LEU A 64 -2.67 -19.54 -3.91
CA LEU A 64 -1.67 -18.75 -4.64
C LEU A 64 -0.77 -19.58 -5.56
N LYS A 65 -0.47 -20.83 -5.21
CA LYS A 65 0.28 -21.75 -6.08
C LYS A 65 -0.52 -22.12 -7.35
N LYS A 66 -1.84 -22.23 -7.22
CA LYS A 66 -2.72 -22.61 -8.33
C LYS A 66 -3.07 -21.45 -9.25
N VAL A 67 -3.24 -20.25 -8.68
CA VAL A 67 -3.64 -19.06 -9.44
C VAL A 67 -2.57 -17.99 -9.32
N GLN A 68 -1.78 -17.83 -10.38
CA GLN A 68 -0.67 -16.89 -10.42
C GLN A 68 -1.10 -15.49 -10.85
N PHE A 69 -0.55 -14.47 -10.18
CA PHE A 69 -0.67 -13.05 -10.54
C PHE A 69 0.72 -12.47 -10.84
N GLU A 70 0.77 -11.36 -11.58
CA GLU A 70 2.01 -10.64 -11.84
C GLU A 70 2.64 -10.13 -10.55
N THR A 71 1.80 -9.59 -9.65
CA THR A 71 2.21 -9.15 -8.33
C THR A 71 1.31 -9.74 -7.27
N VAL A 72 1.93 -10.42 -6.31
CA VAL A 72 1.32 -10.87 -5.06
C VAL A 72 2.02 -10.15 -3.92
N SER A 73 1.33 -9.14 -3.34
CA SER A 73 1.79 -8.43 -2.15
C SER A 73 1.19 -9.06 -0.91
N MET A 74 1.97 -9.18 0.15
CA MET A 74 1.48 -9.47 1.49
C MET A 74 1.81 -8.30 2.41
N ASP A 75 0.80 -7.79 3.11
CA ASP A 75 0.93 -6.61 3.94
C ASP A 75 1.10 -7.00 5.40
N PHE A 76 2.10 -6.41 6.05
CA PHE A 76 2.48 -6.65 7.43
C PHE A 76 2.45 -5.37 8.26
N ILE A 77 2.33 -5.53 9.56
CA ILE A 77 2.45 -4.44 10.52
C ILE A 77 3.69 -4.69 11.38
N PHE A 78 4.59 -3.70 11.44
CA PHE A 78 5.73 -3.74 12.35
C PHE A 78 5.57 -2.77 13.53
N ALA A 79 6.40 -2.94 14.55
CA ALA A 79 6.38 -2.17 15.80
C ALA A 79 5.13 -2.41 16.66
N LEU A 80 4.55 -3.60 16.56
CA LEU A 80 3.56 -4.08 17.51
C LEU A 80 4.19 -4.27 18.91
N PRO A 81 3.42 -4.16 19.99
CA PRO A 81 3.90 -4.48 21.34
C PRO A 81 4.56 -5.86 21.41
N GLY A 82 5.77 -5.92 21.93
CA GLY A 82 6.53 -7.18 22.06
C GLY A 82 7.17 -7.71 20.80
N GLN A 83 6.89 -7.13 19.62
CA GLN A 83 7.42 -7.58 18.35
C GLN A 83 8.94 -7.34 18.24
N THR A 84 9.64 -8.32 17.69
CA THR A 84 11.10 -8.30 17.52
C THR A 84 11.47 -8.36 16.02
N LEU A 85 12.74 -8.08 15.72
CA LEU A 85 13.24 -8.27 14.36
C LEU A 85 13.14 -9.74 13.91
N GLU A 86 13.36 -10.71 14.81
CA GLU A 86 13.33 -12.13 14.46
C GLU A 86 11.90 -12.57 14.06
N THR A 87 10.87 -12.12 14.75
CA THR A 87 9.48 -12.43 14.35
C THR A 87 9.14 -11.82 13.00
N LEU A 88 9.62 -10.60 12.70
CA LEU A 88 9.44 -9.97 11.38
C LEU A 88 10.21 -10.68 10.27
N LYS A 89 11.43 -11.15 10.53
CA LYS A 89 12.17 -11.97 9.57
C LYS A 89 11.41 -13.25 9.22
N THR A 90 10.82 -13.91 10.22
CA THR A 90 10.00 -15.09 9.99
C THR A 90 8.80 -14.78 9.10
N ASP A 91 8.10 -13.67 9.36
CA ASP A 91 6.97 -13.23 8.55
C ASP A 91 7.41 -12.92 7.09
N ILE A 92 8.51 -12.21 6.90
CA ILE A 92 9.07 -11.88 5.57
C ILE A 92 9.43 -13.14 4.78
N GLU A 93 10.20 -14.06 5.40
CA GLU A 93 10.62 -15.30 4.75
C GLU A 93 9.41 -16.19 4.41
N MET A 94 8.45 -16.29 5.32
CA MET A 94 7.23 -17.07 5.08
C MET A 94 6.45 -16.51 3.89
N ALA A 95 6.32 -15.19 3.77
CA ALA A 95 5.66 -14.56 2.63
C ALA A 95 6.37 -14.89 1.31
N PHE A 96 7.67 -14.60 1.22
CA PHE A 96 8.43 -14.79 0.00
C PHE A 96 8.59 -16.27 -0.40
N ASN A 97 8.59 -17.19 0.54
CA ASN A 97 8.66 -18.64 0.27
C ASN A 97 7.30 -19.21 -0.15
N ASN A 98 6.19 -18.50 0.08
CA ASN A 98 4.84 -18.99 -0.17
C ASN A 98 4.03 -18.15 -1.16
N GLY A 99 4.70 -17.62 -2.18
CA GLY A 99 4.03 -17.05 -3.34
C GLY A 99 4.02 -15.53 -3.42
N ALA A 100 4.40 -14.80 -2.36
CA ALA A 100 4.60 -13.36 -2.48
C ALA A 100 5.86 -13.06 -3.31
N ASN A 101 5.79 -12.05 -4.16
CA ASN A 101 6.93 -11.44 -4.82
C ASN A 101 7.11 -9.96 -4.42
N HIS A 102 6.20 -9.45 -3.62
CA HIS A 102 6.21 -8.12 -3.03
C HIS A 102 5.66 -8.18 -1.60
N ILE A 103 6.17 -7.34 -0.70
CA ILE A 103 5.64 -7.15 0.65
C ILE A 103 5.56 -5.67 0.99
N ALA A 104 4.57 -5.32 1.80
CA ALA A 104 4.47 -4.02 2.44
C ALA A 104 4.53 -4.19 3.96
N ILE A 105 5.38 -3.41 4.65
CA ILE A 105 5.58 -3.51 6.10
C ILE A 105 5.33 -2.14 6.72
N TYR A 106 4.09 -1.88 7.16
CA TYR A 106 3.67 -0.59 7.70
C TYR A 106 3.91 -0.50 9.21
N PRO A 107 4.26 0.69 9.73
CA PRO A 107 4.37 0.86 11.18
C PRO A 107 3.00 0.75 11.84
N PHE A 108 2.94 0.11 13.01
CA PHE A 108 1.74 0.15 13.83
C PHE A 108 1.40 1.59 14.20
N ILE A 109 0.23 2.03 13.73
CA ILE A 109 -0.36 3.33 14.06
C ILE A 109 -1.50 3.07 15.03
N ASP A 110 -1.32 3.56 16.24
CA ASP A 110 -2.36 3.49 17.26
C ASP A 110 -3.28 4.70 17.11
N PHE A 111 -4.46 4.43 16.64
CA PHE A 111 -5.50 5.44 16.53
C PHE A 111 -6.15 5.68 17.90
N THR A 112 -6.23 6.94 18.32
CA THR A 112 -6.72 7.37 19.63
C THR A 112 -8.19 7.03 19.91
N PHE A 113 -8.92 6.59 18.90
CA PHE A 113 -10.32 6.15 19.03
C PHE A 113 -10.47 4.64 19.30
N THR A 114 -9.38 3.91 19.46
CA THR A 114 -9.42 2.50 19.88
C THR A 114 -9.16 2.42 21.39
N ASP A 115 -10.05 1.79 22.16
CA ASP A 115 -9.93 1.59 23.62
C ASP A 115 -8.83 0.59 24.03
N ARG A 116 -7.82 0.40 23.20
CA ARG A 116 -6.77 -0.59 23.44
C ARG A 116 -5.57 0.07 24.11
N ASN A 117 -5.36 -0.22 25.39
CA ASN A 117 -4.20 0.22 26.15
C ASN A 117 -2.97 -0.66 25.85
N PHE A 118 -2.23 -0.34 24.79
CA PHE A 118 -0.96 -1.00 24.50
C PHE A 118 0.23 -0.21 25.01
N ILE A 119 1.28 -0.92 25.46
CA ILE A 119 2.59 -0.30 25.66
C ILE A 119 3.21 -0.01 24.29
N LYS A 120 3.10 1.24 23.84
CA LYS A 120 3.54 1.68 22.51
C LYS A 120 5.06 1.64 22.40
N MET A 121 5.55 1.18 21.26
CA MET A 121 6.95 1.33 20.91
C MET A 121 7.26 2.81 20.64
N THR A 122 8.35 3.34 21.24
CA THR A 122 8.77 4.73 21.00
C THR A 122 9.21 4.95 19.54
N ASN A 123 9.08 6.17 19.03
CA ASN A 123 9.48 6.50 17.65
C ASN A 123 10.96 6.15 17.38
N ARG A 124 11.84 6.32 18.37
CA ARG A 124 13.25 5.92 18.25
C ARG A 124 13.41 4.40 18.04
N LYS A 125 12.67 3.60 18.78
CA LYS A 125 12.67 2.13 18.61
C LYS A 125 12.05 1.72 17.29
N LYS A 126 10.93 2.34 16.88
CA LYS A 126 10.33 2.10 15.56
C LYS A 126 11.30 2.40 14.42
N LYS A 127 11.98 3.55 14.48
CA LYS A 127 13.00 3.93 13.48
C LYS A 127 14.16 2.93 13.46
N LYS A 128 14.66 2.51 14.61
CA LYS A 128 15.71 1.49 14.69
C LYS A 128 15.27 0.18 14.04
N LEU A 129 14.10 -0.32 14.42
CA LEU A 129 13.55 -1.56 13.87
C LEU A 129 13.35 -1.49 12.35
N LEU A 130 12.90 -0.35 11.82
CA LEU A 130 12.81 -0.14 10.38
C LEU A 130 14.18 -0.27 9.68
N TYR A 131 15.24 0.34 10.24
CA TYR A 131 16.57 0.19 9.66
C TYR A 131 17.07 -1.25 9.71
N GLU A 132 16.78 -1.97 10.78
CA GLU A 132 17.13 -3.39 10.91
C GLU A 132 16.38 -4.25 9.89
N ILE A 133 15.10 -3.95 9.60
CA ILE A 133 14.32 -4.59 8.52
C ILE A 133 14.96 -4.30 7.16
N VAL A 134 15.29 -3.03 6.89
CA VAL A 134 15.91 -2.61 5.62
C VAL A 134 17.25 -3.31 5.42
N ASP A 135 18.09 -3.34 6.44
CA ASP A 135 19.39 -4.04 6.37
C ASP A 135 19.22 -5.54 6.12
N TYR A 136 18.28 -6.16 6.81
CA TYR A 136 17.95 -7.56 6.60
C TYR A 136 17.47 -7.85 5.17
N CYS A 137 16.52 -7.07 4.66
CA CYS A 137 16.01 -7.23 3.30
C CYS A 137 17.12 -7.03 2.25
N ASN A 138 17.98 -6.02 2.43
CA ASN A 138 19.12 -5.78 1.55
C ASN A 138 20.11 -6.96 1.55
N LYS A 139 20.42 -7.54 2.71
CA LYS A 139 21.30 -8.72 2.83
C LYS A 139 20.72 -9.96 2.15
N LYS A 140 19.40 -10.05 2.07
CA LYS A 140 18.68 -11.12 1.35
C LYS A 140 18.55 -10.86 -0.16
N GLY A 141 18.97 -9.70 -0.63
CA GLY A 141 18.85 -9.29 -2.04
C GLY A 141 17.44 -8.83 -2.42
N TYR A 142 16.59 -8.52 -1.44
CA TYR A 142 15.29 -7.91 -1.70
C TYR A 142 15.47 -6.43 -2.01
N VAL A 143 14.75 -5.95 -3.02
CA VAL A 143 14.81 -4.55 -3.46
C VAL A 143 13.79 -3.71 -2.71
N ARG A 144 14.24 -2.60 -2.13
CA ARG A 144 13.34 -1.63 -1.49
C ARG A 144 12.71 -0.73 -2.54
N ASP A 145 11.41 -0.86 -2.75
CA ASP A 145 10.66 -0.11 -3.77
C ASP A 145 10.07 1.20 -3.24
N SER A 146 9.79 1.27 -1.95
CA SER A 146 9.29 2.47 -1.29
C SER A 146 9.72 2.52 0.18
N LEU A 147 9.23 3.51 0.91
CA LEU A 147 9.52 3.63 2.34
C LEU A 147 9.21 2.35 3.13
N TRP A 148 8.14 1.64 2.75
CA TRP A 148 7.59 0.48 3.46
C TRP A 148 7.54 -0.81 2.65
N THR A 149 7.97 -0.81 1.40
CA THR A 149 7.77 -1.96 0.50
C THR A 149 9.07 -2.54 -0.02
N PHE A 150 9.06 -3.86 -0.19
CA PHE A 150 10.20 -4.63 -0.68
C PHE A 150 9.70 -5.66 -1.69
N SER A 151 10.49 -5.92 -2.73
CA SER A 151 10.22 -6.93 -3.74
C SER A 151 11.38 -7.88 -3.97
N LYS A 152 11.08 -9.08 -4.47
CA LYS A 152 12.09 -10.11 -4.76
C LYS A 152 13.04 -9.73 -5.90
N HIS A 153 12.53 -9.05 -6.92
CA HIS A 153 13.24 -8.82 -8.19
C HIS A 153 13.18 -7.39 -8.72
N GLY A 154 12.73 -6.43 -7.90
CA GLY A 154 12.69 -5.00 -8.27
C GLY A 154 11.67 -4.60 -9.35
N ASN A 155 10.94 -5.56 -9.93
CA ASN A 155 10.02 -5.31 -11.05
C ASN A 155 8.53 -5.30 -10.67
N SER A 156 8.21 -5.68 -9.45
CA SER A 156 6.83 -5.88 -9.00
C SER A 156 6.39 -4.71 -8.13
N ARG A 157 6.14 -3.55 -8.74
CA ARG A 157 5.62 -2.42 -7.96
C ARG A 157 4.13 -2.61 -7.74
N TYR A 158 3.75 -2.78 -6.49
CA TYR A 158 2.37 -2.63 -6.06
C TYR A 158 2.24 -1.29 -5.32
N SER A 159 1.31 -0.46 -5.78
CA SER A 159 0.92 0.74 -5.07
C SER A 159 -0.59 0.90 -5.19
N SER A 160 -1.28 0.98 -4.06
CA SER A 160 -2.71 1.27 -4.01
C SER A 160 -3.02 2.73 -4.35
N MET A 161 -2.02 3.62 -4.29
CA MET A 161 -2.17 5.03 -4.67
C MET A 161 -1.06 5.46 -5.61
N THR A 162 -1.44 5.91 -6.79
CA THR A 162 -0.52 6.49 -7.76
C THR A 162 -0.42 8.01 -7.58
N ARG A 163 0.64 8.60 -8.12
CA ARG A 163 0.91 10.06 -8.07
C ARG A 163 0.11 10.82 -9.11
N GLU A 164 -0.31 10.12 -10.15
CA GLU A 164 -0.95 10.69 -11.33
C GLU A 164 -2.48 10.60 -11.20
N ASN A 165 -3.09 9.87 -12.10
CA ASN A 165 -4.52 9.65 -12.08
C ASN A 165 -4.84 8.19 -11.79
N PHE A 166 -5.85 7.95 -10.98
CA PHE A 166 -6.32 6.61 -10.66
C PHE A 166 -7.81 6.59 -10.33
N LEU A 167 -8.44 5.44 -10.53
CA LEU A 167 -9.83 5.18 -10.17
C LEU A 167 -9.89 4.13 -9.07
N GLY A 168 -10.59 4.45 -7.99
CA GLY A 168 -10.88 3.54 -6.90
C GLY A 168 -12.32 3.04 -6.92
N PHE A 169 -12.48 1.75 -6.74
CA PHE A 169 -13.79 1.08 -6.65
C PHE A 169 -13.91 0.40 -5.29
N GLY A 170 -15.11 0.43 -4.73
CA GLY A 170 -15.39 -0.13 -3.41
C GLY A 170 -15.58 0.94 -2.34
N CYS A 171 -16.00 0.50 -1.15
CA CYS A 171 -16.15 1.36 0.04
C CYS A 171 -14.79 1.96 0.41
N SER A 172 -14.78 3.20 0.88
CA SER A 172 -13.59 3.97 1.26
C SER A 172 -12.53 4.17 0.17
N ALA A 173 -12.69 3.59 -1.02
CA ALA A 173 -11.73 3.72 -2.10
C ALA A 173 -11.64 5.19 -2.56
N THR A 174 -10.42 5.58 -2.93
CA THR A 174 -10.14 6.94 -3.39
C THR A 174 -9.95 6.97 -4.90
N THR A 175 -10.31 8.09 -5.50
CA THR A 175 -10.10 8.38 -6.94
C THR A 175 -9.41 9.73 -7.05
N LEU A 176 -8.37 9.81 -7.87
CA LEU A 176 -7.76 11.07 -8.26
C LEU A 176 -7.78 11.21 -9.78
N LEU A 177 -8.51 12.20 -10.27
CA LEU A 177 -8.56 12.56 -11.69
C LEU A 177 -8.23 14.05 -11.81
N GLU A 178 -7.15 14.33 -12.53
CA GLU A 178 -6.62 15.69 -12.68
C GLU A 178 -6.38 16.35 -11.30
N ASN A 179 -7.28 17.26 -10.89
CA ASN A 179 -7.23 17.98 -9.63
C ASN A 179 -8.34 17.60 -8.65
N LYS A 180 -9.19 16.62 -8.98
CA LYS A 180 -10.30 16.18 -8.14
C LYS A 180 -9.96 14.89 -7.41
N PHE A 181 -9.83 15.00 -6.09
CA PHE A 181 -9.65 13.85 -5.21
C PHE A 181 -10.99 13.49 -4.58
N LYS A 182 -11.46 12.29 -4.79
CA LYS A 182 -12.73 11.78 -4.29
C LYS A 182 -12.51 10.61 -3.35
N ILE A 183 -13.37 10.52 -2.32
CA ILE A 183 -13.42 9.38 -1.41
C ILE A 183 -14.83 8.81 -1.44
N ASN A 184 -14.96 7.52 -1.66
CA ASN A 184 -16.24 6.82 -1.56
C ASN A 184 -16.68 6.71 -0.10
N THR A 185 -17.98 6.51 0.13
CA THR A 185 -18.50 6.27 1.47
C THR A 185 -17.82 5.08 2.15
N PHE A 186 -17.67 5.15 3.48
CA PHE A 186 -17.14 4.07 4.30
C PHE A 186 -18.20 3.05 4.67
N ASP A 187 -19.48 3.39 4.51
CA ASP A 187 -20.60 2.49 4.80
C ASP A 187 -20.93 1.63 3.59
N ILE A 188 -20.92 0.31 3.78
CA ILE A 188 -21.14 -0.67 2.70
C ILE A 188 -22.59 -0.65 2.19
N TYR A 189 -23.56 -0.40 3.07
CA TYR A 189 -24.98 -0.37 2.68
C TYR A 189 -25.29 0.88 1.89
N GLU A 190 -24.76 2.04 2.31
CA GLU A 190 -24.86 3.28 1.56
C GLU A 190 -24.15 3.20 0.21
N TYR A 191 -22.98 2.53 0.16
CA TYR A 191 -22.28 2.27 -1.09
C TYR A 191 -23.16 1.47 -2.06
N GLN A 192 -23.70 0.33 -1.61
CA GLN A 192 -24.58 -0.52 -2.41
C GLN A 192 -25.84 0.20 -2.86
N LYS A 193 -26.50 0.96 -1.96
CA LYS A 193 -27.67 1.73 -2.27
C LYS A 193 -27.43 2.70 -3.41
N ARG A 194 -26.38 3.52 -3.32
CA ARG A 194 -26.04 4.50 -4.37
C ARG A 194 -25.74 3.84 -5.71
N ILE A 195 -24.97 2.76 -5.71
CA ILE A 195 -24.69 2.01 -6.96
C ILE A 195 -25.97 1.49 -7.60
N ASN A 196 -26.90 0.95 -6.81
CA ASN A 196 -28.20 0.44 -7.31
C ASN A 196 -29.09 1.56 -7.85
N GLU A 197 -28.97 2.77 -7.31
CA GLU A 197 -29.67 3.98 -7.76
C GLU A 197 -28.94 4.67 -8.94
N ASN A 198 -27.88 4.09 -9.49
CA ASN A 198 -26.99 4.66 -10.50
C ASN A 198 -26.32 5.97 -10.08
N GLU A 199 -26.08 6.15 -8.80
CA GLU A 199 -25.36 7.30 -8.24
C GLU A 199 -23.91 6.97 -7.92
N LEU A 200 -23.05 7.98 -7.97
CA LEU A 200 -21.67 7.82 -7.53
C LEU A 200 -21.63 7.70 -6.00
N PRO A 201 -20.94 6.69 -5.46
CA PRO A 201 -20.87 6.46 -4.01
C PRO A 201 -19.89 7.43 -3.31
N THR A 202 -19.65 8.59 -3.89
CA THR A 202 -18.70 9.59 -3.39
C THR A 202 -19.25 10.28 -2.15
N SER A 203 -18.53 10.22 -1.04
CA SER A 203 -18.83 10.90 0.21
C SER A 203 -18.14 12.25 0.34
N LEU A 204 -16.91 12.37 -0.18
CA LEU A 204 -16.11 13.59 -0.11
C LEU A 204 -15.46 13.87 -1.46
N THR A 205 -15.44 15.13 -1.85
CA THR A 205 -14.67 15.63 -3.00
C THR A 205 -13.81 16.80 -2.56
N LEU A 206 -12.50 16.70 -2.80
CA LEU A 206 -11.54 17.78 -2.64
C LEU A 206 -11.09 18.26 -4.02
N ASN A 207 -11.13 19.57 -4.23
CA ASN A 207 -10.59 20.17 -5.44
C ASN A 207 -9.20 20.75 -5.11
N PHE A 208 -8.16 20.15 -5.64
CA PHE A 208 -6.80 20.64 -5.45
C PHE A 208 -6.54 21.87 -6.31
N SER A 209 -5.96 22.89 -5.73
CA SER A 209 -5.24 23.89 -6.52
C SER A 209 -4.04 23.24 -7.20
N ARG A 210 -3.49 23.91 -8.24
CA ARG A 210 -2.28 23.41 -8.92
C ARG A 210 -1.14 23.13 -7.92
N ARG A 211 -0.89 24.03 -6.97
CA ARG A 211 0.15 23.85 -5.95
C ARG A 211 -0.14 22.66 -5.01
N GLN A 212 -1.37 22.49 -4.59
CA GLN A 212 -1.76 21.31 -3.77
C GLN A 212 -1.57 20.01 -4.55
N ARG A 213 -1.89 20.01 -5.85
CA ARG A 213 -1.67 18.85 -6.71
C ARG A 213 -0.18 18.50 -6.86
N MET A 214 0.69 19.52 -6.98
CA MET A 214 2.14 19.35 -6.99
C MET A 214 2.65 18.81 -5.64
N VAL A 215 2.17 19.32 -4.51
CA VAL A 215 2.53 18.82 -3.16
C VAL A 215 2.11 17.36 -3.00
N TYR A 216 0.91 16.99 -3.42
CA TYR A 216 0.44 15.61 -3.42
C TYR A 216 1.36 14.70 -4.24
N TYR A 217 1.71 15.11 -5.45
CA TYR A 217 2.64 14.39 -6.33
C TYR A 217 4.01 14.19 -5.67
N LEU A 218 4.60 15.27 -5.14
CA LEU A 218 5.89 15.22 -4.50
C LEU A 218 5.89 14.36 -3.23
N PHE A 219 4.83 14.41 -2.44
CA PHE A 219 4.68 13.55 -1.26
C PHE A 219 4.77 12.07 -1.63
N TRP A 220 3.98 11.63 -2.62
CA TRP A 220 3.97 10.24 -3.04
C TRP A 220 5.24 9.82 -3.77
N THR A 221 5.86 10.74 -4.51
CA THR A 221 7.14 10.51 -5.16
C THR A 221 8.26 10.35 -4.13
N ALA A 222 8.31 11.21 -3.11
CA ALA A 222 9.24 11.08 -2.00
C ALA A 222 9.00 9.79 -1.19
N TYR A 223 7.74 9.39 -1.01
CA TYR A 223 7.37 8.12 -0.38
C TYR A 223 7.96 6.90 -1.13
N SER A 224 8.10 7.00 -2.45
CA SER A 224 8.79 6.00 -3.28
C SER A 224 10.33 6.14 -3.26
N LEU A 225 10.89 6.93 -2.33
CA LEU A 225 12.34 7.14 -2.12
C LEU A 225 13.05 7.80 -3.31
N ARG A 226 12.31 8.34 -4.26
CA ARG A 226 12.89 8.98 -5.44
C ARG A 226 12.00 10.12 -5.91
N VAL A 227 12.58 11.29 -6.09
CA VAL A 227 11.96 12.43 -6.78
C VAL A 227 12.72 12.66 -8.08
N ASP A 228 12.04 12.52 -9.22
CA ASP A 228 12.61 12.77 -10.52
C ASP A 228 12.09 14.12 -11.06
N SER A 229 13.00 15.05 -11.30
CA SER A 229 12.66 16.39 -11.79
C SER A 229 12.18 16.38 -13.25
N LYS A 230 12.58 15.39 -14.03
CA LYS A 230 12.11 15.22 -15.42
C LYS A 230 10.65 14.76 -15.44
N ASP A 231 10.31 13.73 -14.64
CA ASP A 231 8.94 13.22 -14.52
C ASP A 231 8.00 14.34 -14.01
N PHE A 232 8.48 15.13 -13.03
CA PHE A 232 7.73 16.28 -12.53
C PHE A 232 7.47 17.33 -13.63
N LYS A 233 8.50 17.67 -14.43
CA LYS A 233 8.37 18.63 -15.52
C LYS A 233 7.45 18.12 -16.62
N GLU A 234 7.55 16.84 -16.96
CA GLU A 234 6.68 16.21 -17.95
C GLU A 234 5.21 16.27 -17.52
N PHE A 235 4.94 15.96 -16.24
CA PHE A 235 3.59 15.94 -15.72
C PHE A 235 2.96 17.33 -15.53
N PHE A 236 3.73 18.31 -15.04
CA PHE A 236 3.23 19.65 -14.72
C PHE A 236 3.54 20.72 -15.76
N GLY A 237 4.41 20.45 -16.72
CA GLY A 237 4.87 21.44 -17.72
C GLY A 237 5.83 22.49 -17.18
N GLU A 238 6.25 22.40 -15.90
CA GLU A 238 7.16 23.33 -15.22
C GLU A 238 8.25 22.56 -14.48
N SER A 239 9.47 23.14 -14.39
CA SER A 239 10.54 22.45 -13.67
C SER A 239 10.33 22.51 -12.15
N LEU A 240 10.80 21.47 -11.47
CA LEU A 240 10.74 21.38 -10.00
C LEU A 240 11.47 22.54 -9.34
N GLU A 241 12.64 22.92 -9.89
CA GLU A 241 13.47 24.02 -9.39
C GLU A 241 12.77 25.38 -9.50
N ARG A 242 11.98 25.59 -10.57
CA ARG A 242 11.18 26.82 -10.72
C ARG A 242 10.07 26.90 -9.67
N CYS A 243 9.41 25.78 -9.39
CA CYS A 243 8.27 25.74 -8.47
C CYS A 243 8.68 25.70 -7.00
N TYR A 244 9.82 25.07 -6.69
CA TYR A 244 10.26 24.72 -5.32
C TYR A 244 11.76 24.98 -5.08
N GLY A 245 12.39 25.89 -5.81
CA GLY A 245 13.82 26.16 -5.71
C GLY A 245 14.28 26.56 -4.30
N PHE A 246 13.48 27.35 -3.59
CA PHE A 246 13.77 27.74 -2.22
C PHE A 246 13.72 26.53 -1.26
N GLU A 247 12.65 25.73 -1.33
CA GLU A 247 12.47 24.54 -0.51
C GLU A 247 13.59 23.51 -0.77
N LEU A 248 14.00 23.35 -2.04
CA LEU A 248 15.12 22.47 -2.41
C LEU A 248 16.46 22.99 -1.87
N LEU A 249 16.69 24.31 -1.89
CA LEU A 249 17.89 24.91 -1.28
C LEU A 249 17.94 24.64 0.22
N VAL A 250 16.83 24.86 0.92
CA VAL A 250 16.74 24.57 2.37
C VAL A 250 16.97 23.09 2.66
N ALA A 251 16.35 22.19 1.89
CA ALA A 251 16.56 20.75 2.06
C ALA A 251 18.04 20.36 1.91
N ARG A 252 18.72 20.88 0.87
CA ARG A 252 20.17 20.66 0.66
C ARG A 252 21.03 21.18 1.82
N LEU A 253 20.70 22.37 2.36
CA LEU A 253 21.42 22.94 3.51
C LEU A 253 21.25 22.12 4.78
N LEU A 254 20.11 21.43 4.92
CA LEU A 254 19.82 20.54 6.03
C LEU A 254 20.36 19.11 5.83
N GLY A 255 20.99 18.81 4.68
CA GLY A 255 21.53 17.49 4.37
C GLY A 255 20.45 16.45 4.01
N LEU A 256 19.31 16.92 3.48
CA LEU A 256 18.17 16.11 3.05
C LEU A 256 18.19 15.90 1.53
#